data_1650164badc2dd35c1a62439a441a61c
#
_entry.id   1650164badc2dd35c1a62439a441a61c
#
_cell.length_a   1.000
_cell.length_b   1.000
_cell.length_c   1.000
_cell.angle_alpha   90.00
_cell.angle_beta   90.00
_cell.angle_gamma   90.00
#
_symmetry.space_group_name_H-M   'P 1'
#
loop_
_entity.id
_entity.type
_entity.pdbx_description
1 polymer ?
#
loop_
_entity_poly.entity_id
_entity_poly.type
_entity_poly.pdbx_seq_one_letter_code
_entity_poly.pdbx_strand_id
1 'polypeptide(L)'
;RYAIVVTNQAGVARGYFEEPTVHAFHARMQEELADAGAHIDAFYHCPFHEQGSIARYRIANHPDRKPNPGMLLRAMADWPIRRDGSFLVGDRQSDLEAAANAGVPGLAYSGIEPLDALVARALTVGA
;
A
#
# COMPACT_ATOMS: atom_id res chain seq x y z
N ARG A 1 -8.56 14.58 2.91
CA ARG A 1 -7.78 13.57 2.21
C ARG A 1 -7.82 12.25 2.94
N TYR A 2 -7.67 11.15 2.20
CA TYR A 2 -7.59 9.81 2.76
C TYR A 2 -6.14 9.33 2.75
N ALA A 3 -5.73 8.64 3.79
CA ALA A 3 -4.44 7.96 3.89
C ALA A 3 -4.69 6.45 3.88
N ILE A 4 -4.21 5.77 2.85
CA ILE A 4 -4.47 4.35 2.62
C ILE A 4 -3.15 3.61 2.43
N VAL A 5 -3.02 2.46 3.07
CA VAL A 5 -1.86 1.59 2.92
C VAL A 5 -2.20 0.47 1.94
N VAL A 6 -1.32 0.26 0.97
CA VAL A 6 -1.38 -0.87 0.03
C VAL A 6 -0.05 -1.62 0.10
N THR A 7 -0.09 -2.88 0.52
CA THR A 7 1.13 -3.62 0.86
C THR A 7 1.13 -5.05 0.36
N ASN A 8 2.24 -5.46 -0.27
CA ASN A 8 2.50 -6.87 -0.55
C ASN A 8 2.96 -7.55 0.74
N GLN A 9 2.31 -8.69 1.08
CA GLN A 9 2.61 -9.48 2.26
C GLN A 9 2.88 -10.93 1.87
N ALA A 10 3.91 -11.14 1.07
CA ALA A 10 4.28 -12.45 0.54
C ALA A 10 4.69 -13.45 1.64
N GLY A 11 5.01 -12.98 2.84
CA GLY A 11 5.28 -13.84 3.99
C GLY A 11 4.13 -14.76 4.34
N VAL A 12 2.88 -14.36 4.05
CA VAL A 12 1.70 -15.22 4.22
C VAL A 12 1.80 -16.42 3.27
N ALA A 13 2.06 -16.18 1.99
CA ALA A 13 2.21 -17.23 0.99
C ALA A 13 3.39 -18.15 1.28
N ARG A 14 4.46 -17.62 1.87
CA ARG A 14 5.66 -18.38 2.22
C ARG A 14 5.54 -19.13 3.55
N GLY A 15 4.42 -18.95 4.27
CA GLY A 15 4.18 -19.63 5.53
C GLY A 15 4.95 -19.04 6.73
N TYR A 16 5.46 -17.82 6.61
CA TYR A 16 6.20 -17.16 7.70
C TYR A 16 5.25 -16.66 8.79
N PHE A 17 4.05 -16.28 8.41
CA PHE A 17 2.97 -15.86 9.31
C PHE A 17 1.63 -16.01 8.58
N GLU A 18 0.54 -15.96 9.34
CA GLU A 18 -0.81 -16.06 8.79
C GLU A 18 -1.45 -14.67 8.62
N GLU A 19 -2.55 -14.57 7.86
CA GLU A 19 -3.25 -13.30 7.65
C GLU A 19 -3.69 -12.61 8.94
N PRO A 20 -4.17 -13.31 10.00
CA PRO A 20 -4.45 -12.64 11.28
C PRO A 20 -3.28 -11.86 11.86
N THR A 21 -2.04 -12.31 11.62
CA THR A 21 -0.83 -11.57 12.02
C THR A 21 -0.71 -10.25 11.26
N VAL A 22 -1.05 -10.22 9.97
CA VAL A 22 -1.07 -8.99 9.17
C VAL A 22 -2.08 -8.01 9.75
N HIS A 23 -3.28 -8.48 10.07
CA HIS A 23 -4.32 -7.63 10.67
C HIS A 23 -3.91 -7.10 12.04
N ALA A 24 -3.27 -7.93 12.87
CA ALA A 24 -2.76 -7.51 14.18
C ALA A 24 -1.67 -6.44 14.05
N PHE A 25 -0.79 -6.58 13.06
CA PHE A 25 0.24 -5.58 12.77
C PHE A 25 -0.38 -4.24 12.35
N HIS A 26 -1.38 -4.27 11.47
CA HIS A 26 -2.09 -3.06 11.05
C HIS A 26 -2.83 -2.40 12.22
N ALA A 27 -3.46 -3.20 13.09
CA ALA A 27 -4.11 -2.68 14.31
C ALA A 27 -3.10 -2.00 15.23
N ARG A 28 -1.91 -2.56 15.38
CA ARG A 28 -0.83 -1.96 16.16
C ARG A 28 -0.36 -0.64 15.56
N MET A 29 -0.25 -0.57 14.23
CA MET A 29 0.07 0.70 13.56
C MET A 29 -0.96 1.77 13.86
N GLN A 30 -2.26 1.42 13.83
CA GLN A 30 -3.33 2.36 14.15
C GLN A 30 -3.24 2.86 15.59
N GLU A 31 -2.95 1.97 16.54
CA GLU A 31 -2.79 2.36 17.96
C GLU A 31 -1.65 3.37 18.13
N GLU A 32 -0.50 3.10 17.52
CA GLU A 32 0.65 3.99 17.61
C GLU A 32 0.40 5.33 16.93
N LEU A 33 -0.28 5.33 15.79
CA LEU A 33 -0.65 6.55 15.09
C LEU A 33 -1.67 7.36 15.89
N ALA A 34 -2.65 6.70 16.52
CA ALA A 34 -3.64 7.35 17.36
C ALA A 34 -3.00 8.10 18.53
N ASP A 35 -1.97 7.52 19.15
CA ASP A 35 -1.20 8.16 20.20
C ASP A 35 -0.52 9.45 19.73
N ALA A 36 -0.21 9.54 18.45
CA ALA A 36 0.36 10.74 17.82
C ALA A 36 -0.70 11.65 17.19
N GLY A 37 -1.99 11.36 17.37
CA GLY A 37 -3.08 12.15 16.80
C GLY A 37 -3.34 11.91 15.32
N ALA A 38 -2.92 10.76 14.78
CA ALA A 38 -3.05 10.43 13.37
C ALA A 38 -3.78 9.09 13.18
N HIS A 39 -4.13 8.77 11.93
CA HIS A 39 -4.76 7.49 11.59
C HIS A 39 -4.53 7.14 10.12
N ILE A 40 -4.69 5.87 9.79
CA ILE A 40 -4.82 5.35 8.43
C ILE A 40 -6.29 5.03 8.20
N ASP A 41 -6.85 5.42 7.06
CA ASP A 41 -8.26 5.21 6.75
C ASP A 41 -8.57 3.77 6.36
N ALA A 42 -7.65 3.11 5.63
CA ALA A 42 -7.83 1.72 5.22
C ALA A 42 -6.49 1.06 4.95
N PHE A 43 -6.47 -0.29 5.11
CA PHE A 43 -5.33 -1.12 4.77
C PHE A 43 -5.77 -2.15 3.73
N TYR A 44 -5.00 -2.27 2.65
CA TYR A 44 -5.14 -3.33 1.66
C TYR A 44 -3.85 -4.12 1.61
N HIS A 45 -3.94 -5.44 1.69
CA HIS A 45 -2.76 -6.31 1.60
C HIS A 45 -2.94 -7.37 0.54
N CYS A 46 -1.84 -7.83 -0.04
CA CYS A 46 -1.82 -8.95 -0.98
C CYS A 46 -0.99 -10.08 -0.39
N PRO A 47 -1.62 -11.20 0.01
CA PRO A 47 -0.90 -12.34 0.57
C PRO A 47 -0.31 -13.27 -0.48
N PHE A 48 -0.63 -13.07 -1.76
CA PHE A 48 -0.32 -14.02 -2.83
C PHE A 48 1.11 -13.86 -3.36
N HIS A 49 1.74 -14.99 -3.72
CA HIS A 49 3.04 -15.03 -4.37
C HIS A 49 3.20 -16.34 -5.15
N GLU A 50 3.81 -16.27 -6.33
CA GLU A 50 4.00 -17.43 -7.20
C GLU A 50 4.90 -18.51 -6.59
N GLN A 51 5.83 -18.13 -5.71
CA GLN A 51 6.75 -19.03 -5.01
C GLN A 51 6.28 -19.37 -3.60
N GLY A 52 5.01 -19.16 -3.31
CA GLY A 52 4.45 -19.47 -2.00
C GLY A 52 4.48 -20.97 -1.70
N SER A 53 4.79 -21.33 -0.45
CA SER A 53 4.73 -22.71 0.02
C SER A 53 3.33 -23.13 0.45
N ILE A 54 2.45 -22.16 0.73
CA ILE A 54 1.05 -22.41 1.09
C ILE A 54 0.22 -22.43 -0.19
N ALA A 55 -0.37 -23.57 -0.51
CA ALA A 55 -1.02 -23.80 -1.81
C ALA A 55 -2.09 -22.76 -2.15
N ARG A 56 -2.96 -22.41 -1.20
CA ARG A 56 -4.06 -21.44 -1.44
C ARG A 56 -3.58 -20.02 -1.73
N TYR A 57 -2.34 -19.69 -1.35
CA TYR A 57 -1.75 -18.38 -1.61
C TYR A 57 -0.73 -18.40 -2.75
N ARG A 58 -0.49 -19.55 -3.37
CA ARG A 58 0.46 -19.69 -4.48
C ARG A 58 -0.23 -19.33 -5.78
N ILE A 59 -0.24 -18.03 -6.08
CA ILE A 59 -0.85 -17.49 -7.29
C ILE A 59 0.18 -16.59 -7.98
N ALA A 60 0.45 -16.89 -9.25
CA ALA A 60 1.35 -16.07 -10.05
C ALA A 60 0.60 -14.82 -10.54
N ASN A 61 1.27 -13.68 -10.48
CA ASN A 61 0.80 -12.44 -11.08
C ASN A 61 -0.61 -12.04 -10.63
N HIS A 62 -0.92 -12.22 -9.34
CA HIS A 62 -2.23 -11.85 -8.81
C HIS A 62 -2.51 -10.36 -9.05
N PRO A 63 -3.75 -9.98 -9.40
CA PRO A 63 -4.10 -8.57 -9.68
C PRO A 63 -3.78 -7.59 -8.55
N ASP A 64 -3.79 -8.06 -7.30
CA ASP A 64 -3.48 -7.23 -6.12
C ASP A 64 -1.99 -7.13 -5.82
N ARG A 65 -1.15 -7.97 -6.43
CA ARG A 65 0.27 -7.93 -6.16
C ARG A 65 0.94 -6.85 -6.99
N LYS A 66 1.49 -5.83 -6.32
CA LYS A 66 2.28 -4.80 -7.01
C LYS A 66 3.44 -5.47 -7.78
N PRO A 67 3.68 -5.12 -9.01
CA PRO A 67 3.29 -3.87 -9.71
C PRO A 67 1.88 -3.82 -10.31
N ASN A 68 1.06 -4.83 -10.10
CA ASN A 68 -0.34 -4.79 -10.53
C ASN A 68 -1.12 -3.80 -9.66
N PRO A 69 -2.13 -3.10 -10.22
CA PRO A 69 -2.80 -2.00 -9.54
C PRO A 69 -4.03 -2.41 -8.74
N GLY A 70 -4.30 -3.70 -8.54
CA GLY A 70 -5.57 -4.17 -7.98
C GLY A 70 -5.94 -3.57 -6.64
N MET A 71 -4.98 -3.45 -5.71
CA MET A 71 -5.25 -2.84 -4.40
C MET A 71 -5.60 -1.35 -4.52
N LEU A 72 -4.91 -0.62 -5.40
CA LEU A 72 -5.20 0.80 -5.64
C LEU A 72 -6.58 0.97 -6.26
N LEU A 73 -6.92 0.14 -7.24
CA LEU A 73 -8.23 0.19 -7.90
C LEU A 73 -9.36 -0.15 -6.92
N ARG A 74 -9.16 -1.11 -6.04
CA ARG A 74 -10.14 -1.43 -4.99
C ARG A 74 -10.33 -0.26 -4.01
N ALA A 75 -9.23 0.37 -3.61
CA ALA A 75 -9.31 1.54 -2.75
C ALA A 75 -10.13 2.66 -3.40
N MET A 76 -9.91 2.88 -4.69
CA MET A 76 -10.66 3.89 -5.45
C MET A 76 -12.14 3.54 -5.61
N ALA A 77 -12.48 2.24 -5.62
CA ALA A 77 -13.86 1.79 -5.68
C ALA A 77 -14.56 1.88 -4.31
N ASP A 78 -13.82 1.60 -3.24
CA ASP A 78 -14.37 1.56 -1.88
C ASP A 78 -14.50 2.96 -1.24
N TRP A 79 -13.64 3.90 -1.65
CA TRP A 79 -13.55 5.23 -1.07
C TRP A 79 -13.79 6.31 -2.13
N PRO A 80 -14.34 7.47 -1.78
CA PRO A 80 -14.55 8.56 -2.74
C PRO A 80 -13.25 9.27 -3.07
N ILE A 81 -12.33 8.57 -3.71
CA ILE A 81 -11.01 9.04 -4.07
C ILE A 81 -11.02 9.56 -5.50
N ARG A 82 -10.46 10.75 -5.70
CA ARG A 82 -10.21 11.29 -7.03
C ARG A 82 -8.78 10.96 -7.46
N ARG A 83 -8.60 10.50 -8.69
CA ARG A 83 -7.26 10.32 -9.26
C ARG A 83 -6.50 11.63 -9.31
N ASP A 84 -7.20 12.69 -9.69
CA ASP A 84 -6.64 14.03 -9.73
C ASP A 84 -6.32 14.50 -8.31
N GLY A 85 -5.05 14.78 -8.06
CA GLY A 85 -4.56 15.16 -6.74
C GLY A 85 -4.20 13.99 -5.82
N SER A 86 -4.43 12.75 -6.24
CA SER A 86 -3.99 11.56 -5.51
C SER A 86 -2.57 11.17 -5.93
N PHE A 87 -1.84 10.54 -5.02
CA PHE A 87 -0.49 10.04 -5.31
C PHE A 87 -0.17 8.86 -4.39
N LEU A 88 0.80 8.05 -4.82
CA LEU A 88 1.33 6.95 -4.01
C LEU A 88 2.78 7.27 -3.64
N VAL A 89 3.16 6.95 -2.42
CA VAL A 89 4.55 7.03 -1.95
C VAL A 89 5.04 5.61 -1.68
N GLY A 90 6.18 5.25 -2.26
CA GLY A 90 6.76 3.92 -2.06
C GLY A 90 8.26 3.92 -2.22
N ASP A 91 8.91 2.88 -1.72
CA ASP A 91 10.35 2.72 -1.75
C ASP A 91 10.84 1.74 -2.81
N ARG A 92 9.93 1.07 -3.52
CA ARG A 92 10.25 0.07 -4.54
C ARG A 92 9.73 0.47 -5.91
N GLN A 93 10.42 -0.02 -6.95
CA GLN A 93 9.99 0.18 -8.33
C GLN A 93 8.58 -0.38 -8.56
N SER A 94 8.24 -1.51 -7.93
CA SER A 94 6.90 -2.10 -8.04
C SER A 94 5.79 -1.18 -7.49
N ASP A 95 6.10 -0.36 -6.49
CA ASP A 95 5.16 0.64 -5.97
C ASP A 95 4.87 1.71 -7.02
N LEU A 96 5.92 2.23 -7.66
CA LEU A 96 5.79 3.28 -8.67
C LEU A 96 5.06 2.77 -9.92
N GLU A 97 5.34 1.54 -10.31
CA GLU A 97 4.65 0.89 -11.45
C GLU A 97 3.18 0.65 -11.14
N ALA A 98 2.85 0.23 -9.92
CA ALA A 98 1.46 0.05 -9.50
C ALA A 98 0.70 1.39 -9.55
N ALA A 99 1.32 2.47 -9.11
CA ALA A 99 0.74 3.81 -9.20
C ALA A 99 0.47 4.20 -10.65
N ALA A 100 1.45 4.04 -11.53
CA ALA A 100 1.32 4.34 -12.95
C ALA A 100 0.20 3.51 -13.59
N ASN A 101 0.14 2.21 -13.27
CA ASN A 101 -0.88 1.31 -13.78
C ASN A 101 -2.29 1.66 -13.26
N ALA A 102 -2.39 2.28 -12.10
CA ALA A 102 -3.65 2.77 -11.55
C ALA A 102 -4.02 4.19 -12.02
N GLY A 103 -3.11 4.86 -12.73
CA GLY A 103 -3.33 6.21 -13.24
C GLY A 103 -3.12 7.32 -12.22
N VAL A 104 -2.24 7.11 -11.23
CA VAL A 104 -1.86 8.14 -10.25
C VAL A 104 -0.34 8.31 -10.22
N PRO A 105 0.18 9.51 -9.85
CA PRO A 105 1.61 9.71 -9.70
C PRO A 105 2.20 8.83 -8.60
N GLY A 106 3.39 8.30 -8.83
CA GLY A 106 4.18 7.61 -7.83
C GLY A 106 5.38 8.45 -7.42
N LEU A 107 5.63 8.54 -6.13
CA LEU A 107 6.75 9.26 -5.55
C LEU A 107 7.69 8.28 -4.86
N ALA A 108 8.97 8.33 -5.25
CA ALA A 108 9.98 7.45 -4.65
C ALA A 108 10.40 7.98 -3.27
N TYR A 109 10.31 7.11 -2.26
CA TYR A 109 10.85 7.38 -0.94
C TYR A 109 12.22 6.73 -0.83
N SER A 110 13.26 7.57 -0.74
CA SER A 110 14.64 7.11 -0.72
C SER A 110 15.16 6.78 0.69
N GLY A 111 14.46 7.22 1.72
CA GLY A 111 14.92 7.12 3.10
C GLY A 111 15.90 8.23 3.50
N ILE A 112 16.31 9.08 2.57
CA ILE A 112 17.23 10.22 2.83
C ILE A 112 16.45 11.48 3.18
N GLU A 113 15.48 11.84 2.34
CA GLU A 113 14.57 12.94 2.62
C GLU A 113 13.53 12.48 3.65
N PRO A 114 13.21 13.28 4.67
CA PRO A 114 12.14 12.93 5.60
C PRO A 114 10.81 12.71 4.86
N LEU A 115 10.08 11.66 5.26
CA LEU A 115 8.81 11.30 4.61
C LEU A 115 7.80 12.44 4.64
N ASP A 116 7.69 13.15 5.76
CA ASP A 116 6.79 14.29 5.91
C ASP A 116 7.10 15.42 4.94
N ALA A 117 8.37 15.67 4.65
CA ALA A 117 8.80 16.69 3.68
C ALA A 117 8.40 16.28 2.25
N LEU A 118 8.58 15.02 1.90
CA LEU A 118 8.18 14.48 0.59
C LEU A 118 6.66 14.60 0.41
N VAL A 119 5.90 14.20 1.41
CA VAL A 119 4.43 14.26 1.37
C VAL A 119 3.95 15.72 1.30
N ALA A 120 4.55 16.61 2.07
CA ALA A 120 4.20 18.04 2.05
C ALA A 120 4.37 18.65 0.65
N ARG A 121 5.48 18.33 -0.03
CA ARG A 121 5.71 18.78 -1.41
C ARG A 121 4.64 18.26 -2.36
N ALA A 122 4.31 16.98 -2.26
CA ALA A 122 3.30 16.34 -3.09
C ALA A 122 1.92 16.97 -2.88
N LEU A 123 1.54 17.28 -1.66
CA LEU A 123 0.27 17.93 -1.32
C LEU A 123 0.19 19.35 -1.90
N THR A 124 1.29 20.07 -1.92
CA THR A 124 1.37 21.42 -2.50
C THR A 124 1.16 21.39 -4.00
N VAL A 125 1.81 20.47 -4.70
CA VAL A 125 1.69 20.32 -6.16
C VAL A 125 0.28 19.84 -6.54
N GLY A 126 -0.34 18.99 -5.73
CA GLY A 126 -1.68 18.46 -5.98
C GLY A 126 -2.82 19.37 -5.57
N ALA A 127 -2.53 20.54 -5.05
CA ALA A 127 -3.54 21.48 -4.58
C ALA A 127 -4.24 22.25 -5.71
#